data_be1680ab6d78353f249f4b58fdbffd9c
#
_entry.id   be1680ab6d78353f249f4b58fdbffd9c
#
_cell.length_a   1.000
_cell.length_b   1.000
_cell.length_c   1.000
_cell.angle_alpha   90.00
_cell.angle_beta   90.00
_cell.angle_gamma   90.00
#
_symmetry.space_group_name_H-M   'P 1'
#
loop_
_entity.id
_entity.type
_entity.pdbx_description
1 polymer ?
#
loop_
_entity_poly.entity_id
_entity_poly.type
_entity_poly.pdbx_seq_one_letter_code
_entity_poly.pdbx_strand_id
1 'polypeptide(L)'
;GLLAGIVPAAIAALRSRHVGAAIGPAIGSCCYEVGGEVAGPVRRAYGPDLVRDGRLDLPGAVERALRSAGCVRVDRLDECTACHPERYFSHRRDEGRTGRQGAIAYVA
;
A
#
# COMPACT_ATOMS: atom_id res chain seq x y z
N GLY A 1 6.26 6.65 3.23
CA GLY A 1 5.95 5.65 4.24
C GLY A 1 6.51 4.26 3.92
N LEU A 2 6.08 3.62 2.82
CA LEU A 2 6.48 2.25 2.49
C LEU A 2 8.00 2.10 2.32
N LEU A 3 8.62 2.97 1.53
CA LEU A 3 10.07 2.95 1.30
C LEU A 3 10.88 3.35 2.54
N ALA A 4 10.27 4.06 3.48
CA ALA A 4 10.89 4.43 4.75
C ALA A 4 10.81 3.31 5.80
N GLY A 5 10.21 2.17 5.49
CA GLY A 5 10.16 1.00 6.36
C GLY A 5 9.02 1.00 7.38
N ILE A 6 7.90 1.68 7.10
CA ILE A 6 6.78 1.73 8.03
C ILE A 6 6.18 0.34 8.32
N VAL A 7 6.13 -0.55 7.32
CA VAL A 7 5.53 -1.87 7.49
C VAL A 7 6.32 -2.74 8.48
N PRO A 8 7.62 -2.99 8.28
CA PRO A 8 8.37 -3.77 9.26
C PRO A 8 8.40 -3.11 10.65
N ALA A 9 8.45 -1.78 10.73
CA ALA A 9 8.42 -1.07 12.00
C ALA A 9 7.09 -1.29 12.75
N ALA A 10 5.97 -1.22 12.03
CA ALA A 10 4.64 -1.44 12.62
C ALA A 10 4.48 -2.88 13.11
N ILE A 11 4.91 -3.87 12.31
CA ILE A 11 4.84 -5.28 12.70
C ILE A 11 5.70 -5.54 13.94
N ALA A 12 6.91 -5.01 13.99
CA ALA A 12 7.78 -5.14 15.15
C ALA A 12 7.16 -4.53 16.42
N ALA A 13 6.48 -3.40 16.28
CA ALA A 13 5.82 -2.71 17.38
C ALA A 13 4.68 -3.52 18.01
N LEU A 14 4.03 -4.41 17.24
CA LEU A 14 2.96 -5.26 17.75
C LEU A 14 3.44 -6.37 18.67
N ARG A 15 4.73 -6.71 18.64
CA ARG A 15 5.36 -7.71 19.50
C ARG A 15 4.64 -9.06 19.50
N SER A 16 4.15 -9.49 18.36
CA SER A 16 3.45 -10.76 18.19
C SER A 16 4.04 -11.56 17.04
N ARG A 17 4.02 -12.89 17.17
CA ARG A 17 4.44 -13.82 16.12
C ARG A 17 3.31 -14.15 15.16
N HIS A 18 2.07 -13.86 15.53
CA HIS A 18 0.88 -14.21 14.76
C HIS A 18 0.15 -12.93 14.37
N VAL A 19 0.68 -12.23 13.39
CA VAL A 19 0.08 -11.01 12.87
C VAL A 19 -0.59 -11.32 11.54
N GLY A 20 -1.88 -11.05 11.47
CA GLY A 20 -2.62 -10.95 10.22
C GLY A 20 -2.72 -9.50 9.78
N ALA A 21 -2.95 -9.28 8.50
CA ALA A 21 -3.09 -7.95 7.95
C ALA A 21 -4.23 -7.87 6.95
N ALA A 22 -4.82 -6.68 6.84
CA ALA A 22 -5.77 -6.35 5.80
C ALA A 22 -5.32 -5.07 5.11
N ILE A 23 -5.35 -5.07 3.79
CA ILE A 23 -5.00 -3.91 2.98
C ILE A 23 -6.29 -3.28 2.48
N GLY A 24 -6.56 -2.05 2.92
CA GLY A 24 -7.72 -1.29 2.50
C GLY A 24 -7.57 -0.71 1.09
N PRO A 25 -8.57 0.09 0.65
CA PRO A 25 -8.50 0.71 -0.67
C PRO A 25 -7.33 1.67 -0.76
N ALA A 26 -6.67 1.65 -1.91
CA ALA A 26 -5.53 2.50 -2.22
C ALA A 26 -5.53 2.80 -3.71
N ILE A 27 -4.67 3.72 -4.15
CA ILE A 27 -4.52 3.96 -5.58
C ILE A 27 -3.91 2.71 -6.24
N GLY A 28 -4.58 2.20 -7.26
CA GLY A 28 -4.15 1.01 -7.98
C GLY A 28 -3.18 1.31 -9.12
N SER A 29 -2.61 0.26 -9.68
CA SER A 29 -1.67 0.35 -10.82
C SER A 29 -2.33 0.92 -12.09
N CYS A 30 -3.65 0.93 -12.15
CA CYS A 30 -4.38 1.59 -13.24
C CYS A 30 -4.19 3.10 -13.28
N CYS A 31 -3.87 3.72 -12.11
CA CYS A 31 -3.85 5.17 -11.94
C CYS A 31 -2.56 5.72 -11.32
N TYR A 32 -1.69 4.88 -10.77
CA TYR A 32 -0.56 5.34 -9.98
C TYR A 32 0.72 5.41 -10.82
N GLU A 33 0.87 6.49 -11.54
CA GLU A 33 2.11 6.79 -12.26
C GLU A 33 3.19 7.26 -11.28
N VAL A 34 4.39 6.72 -11.45
CA VAL A 34 5.55 7.06 -10.60
C VAL A 34 6.78 7.31 -11.46
N GLY A 35 7.66 8.17 -10.98
CA GLY A 35 8.96 8.41 -11.60
C GLY A 35 10.02 7.41 -11.14
N GLY A 36 11.23 7.53 -11.70
CA GLY A 36 12.35 6.65 -11.36
C GLY A 36 12.78 6.72 -9.91
N GLU A 37 12.57 7.87 -9.26
CA GLU A 37 12.86 8.07 -7.84
C GLU A 37 12.02 7.20 -6.90
N VAL A 38 10.87 6.72 -7.37
CA VAL A 38 10.03 5.75 -6.65
C VAL A 38 10.19 4.36 -7.25
N ALA A 39 10.13 4.24 -8.58
CA ALA A 39 10.19 2.96 -9.27
C ALA A 39 11.49 2.19 -8.99
N GLY A 40 12.63 2.85 -9.01
CA GLY A 40 13.92 2.23 -8.75
C GLY A 40 14.01 1.59 -7.37
N PRO A 41 13.78 2.35 -6.29
CA PRO A 41 13.78 1.78 -4.93
C PRO A 41 12.75 0.66 -4.73
N VAL A 42 11.56 0.77 -5.31
CA VAL A 42 10.53 -0.28 -5.20
C VAL A 42 10.99 -1.56 -5.88
N ARG A 43 11.54 -1.47 -7.08
CA ARG A 43 12.07 -2.64 -7.80
C ARG A 43 13.16 -3.35 -7.00
N ARG A 44 14.05 -2.58 -6.39
CA ARG A 44 15.14 -3.15 -5.58
C ARG A 44 14.64 -3.79 -4.29
N ALA A 45 13.66 -3.17 -3.63
CA ALA A 45 13.19 -3.64 -2.33
C ALA A 45 12.16 -4.78 -2.45
N TYR A 46 11.29 -4.74 -3.47
CA TYR A 46 10.10 -5.60 -3.52
C TYR A 46 9.95 -6.39 -4.81
N GLY A 47 10.75 -6.12 -5.82
CA GLY A 47 10.75 -6.85 -7.07
C GLY A 47 10.39 -6.01 -8.30
N PRO A 48 10.86 -6.43 -9.49
CA PRO A 48 10.71 -5.64 -10.72
C PRO A 48 9.30 -5.65 -11.31
N ASP A 49 8.48 -6.63 -10.98
CA ASP A 49 7.15 -6.83 -11.55
C ASP A 49 6.09 -5.88 -10.98
N LEU A 50 6.40 -5.15 -9.90
CA LEU A 50 5.47 -4.22 -9.27
C LEU A 50 5.34 -2.89 -10.02
N VAL A 51 6.27 -2.59 -10.90
CA VAL A 51 6.21 -1.37 -11.71
C VAL A 51 6.22 -1.77 -13.19
N ARG A 52 5.13 -1.48 -13.89
CA ARG A 52 4.96 -1.74 -15.32
C ARG A 52 4.49 -0.49 -16.02
N ASP A 53 5.13 -0.13 -17.12
CA ASP A 53 4.79 1.06 -17.91
C ASP A 53 4.71 2.33 -17.06
N GLY A 54 5.64 2.48 -16.11
CA GLY A 54 5.69 3.63 -15.20
C GLY A 54 4.62 3.66 -14.13
N ARG A 55 3.86 2.58 -13.94
CA ARG A 55 2.79 2.50 -12.95
C ARG A 55 3.11 1.50 -11.87
N LEU A 56 2.90 1.89 -10.61
CA LEU A 56 3.19 1.09 -9.44
C LEU A 56 1.94 0.37 -8.94
N ASP A 57 2.10 -0.93 -8.70
CA ASP A 57 1.14 -1.71 -7.91
C ASP A 57 1.45 -1.53 -6.42
N LEU A 58 0.90 -0.47 -5.84
CA LEU A 58 1.13 -0.15 -4.43
C LEU A 58 0.58 -1.22 -3.47
N PRO A 59 -0.67 -1.70 -3.63
CA PRO A 59 -1.15 -2.78 -2.77
C PRO A 59 -0.29 -4.04 -2.85
N GLY A 60 0.21 -4.39 -4.02
CA GLY A 60 1.12 -5.52 -4.20
C GLY A 60 2.44 -5.35 -3.46
N ALA A 61 3.00 -4.13 -3.50
CA ALA A 61 4.22 -3.81 -2.76
C ALA A 61 3.99 -3.90 -1.24
N VAL A 62 2.87 -3.39 -0.76
CA VAL A 62 2.50 -3.47 0.66
C VAL A 62 2.32 -4.93 1.09
N GLU A 63 1.67 -5.74 0.28
CA GLU A 63 1.51 -7.17 0.58
C GLU A 63 2.87 -7.86 0.71
N ARG A 64 3.80 -7.61 -0.21
CA ARG A 64 5.15 -8.18 -0.13
C ARG A 64 5.89 -7.74 1.12
N ALA A 65 5.78 -6.48 1.49
CA ALA A 65 6.38 -5.97 2.72
C ALA A 65 5.80 -6.65 3.96
N LEU A 66 4.49 -6.85 4.01
CA LEU A 66 3.81 -7.53 5.11
C LEU A 66 4.25 -8.99 5.23
N ARG A 67 4.27 -9.72 4.12
CA ARG A 67 4.71 -11.12 4.12
C ARG A 67 6.18 -11.27 4.49
N SER A 68 7.03 -10.39 3.99
CA SER A 68 8.45 -10.36 4.36
C SER A 68 8.66 -10.04 5.83
N ALA A 69 7.76 -9.28 6.45
CA ALA A 69 7.79 -8.96 7.88
C ALA A 69 7.18 -10.06 8.76
N GLY A 70 6.68 -11.15 8.15
CA GLY A 70 6.19 -12.32 8.86
C GLY A 70 4.67 -12.44 9.00
N CYS A 71 3.90 -11.59 8.34
CA CYS A 71 2.44 -11.77 8.33
C CYS A 71 2.07 -13.06 7.62
N VAL A 72 1.36 -13.94 8.32
CA VAL A 72 0.95 -15.25 7.80
C VAL A 72 -0.32 -15.17 6.96
N ARG A 73 -1.14 -14.13 7.20
CA ARG A 73 -2.37 -13.90 6.46
C ARG A 73 -2.46 -12.43 6.06
N VAL A 74 -2.68 -12.20 4.76
CA VAL A 74 -2.88 -10.85 4.22
C VAL A 74 -4.12 -10.88 3.34
N ASP A 75 -5.13 -10.13 3.75
CA ASP A 75 -6.35 -9.93 2.96
C ASP A 75 -6.25 -8.60 2.21
N ARG A 76 -6.82 -8.54 1.01
CA ARG A 76 -6.81 -7.32 0.19
C ARG A 76 -8.21 -6.95 -0.24
N LEU A 77 -8.52 -5.65 -0.11
CA LEU A 77 -9.65 -5.05 -0.80
C LEU A 77 -9.11 -4.34 -2.03
N ASP A 78 -9.15 -4.98 -3.18
CA ASP A 78 -8.53 -4.48 -4.42
C ASP A 78 -9.43 -3.44 -5.10
N GLU A 79 -9.62 -2.30 -4.45
CA GLU A 79 -10.33 -1.16 -5.00
C GLU A 79 -9.42 0.04 -5.15
N CYS A 80 -9.36 0.62 -6.36
CA CYS A 80 -8.58 1.82 -6.62
C CYS A 80 -9.34 3.06 -6.15
N THR A 81 -8.72 3.84 -5.27
CA THR A 81 -9.32 5.07 -4.76
C THR A 81 -9.52 6.12 -5.85
N ALA A 82 -8.63 6.18 -6.84
CA ALA A 82 -8.73 7.14 -7.93
C ALA A 82 -9.84 6.78 -8.93
N CYS A 83 -10.13 5.49 -9.12
CA CYS A 83 -11.19 5.03 -10.02
C CYS A 83 -12.61 5.20 -9.44
N HIS A 84 -12.74 5.41 -8.13
CA HIS A 84 -14.03 5.41 -7.45
C HIS A 84 -14.26 6.72 -6.66
N PRO A 85 -14.46 7.84 -7.35
CA PRO A 85 -14.66 9.13 -6.69
C PRO A 85 -15.92 9.19 -5.83
N GLU A 86 -16.91 8.34 -6.12
CA GLU A 86 -18.15 8.25 -5.37
C GLU A 86 -17.97 7.61 -3.98
N ARG A 87 -16.85 6.92 -3.76
CA ARG A 87 -16.57 6.19 -2.50
C ARG A 87 -15.33 6.65 -1.78
N TYR A 88 -14.32 7.14 -2.50
CA TYR A 88 -13.01 7.41 -1.92
C TYR A 88 -12.45 8.77 -2.30
N PHE A 89 -11.77 9.40 -1.35
CA PHE A 89 -10.88 10.51 -1.63
C PHE A 89 -9.61 10.01 -2.31
N SER A 90 -9.04 10.81 -3.19
CA SER A 90 -7.77 10.49 -3.84
C SER A 90 -6.92 11.73 -4.02
N HIS A 91 -5.80 11.79 -3.31
CA HIS A 91 -4.86 12.90 -3.39
C HIS A 91 -4.34 13.09 -4.83
N ARG A 92 -3.99 11.99 -5.50
CA ARG A 92 -3.44 12.04 -6.86
C ARG A 92 -4.48 12.47 -7.88
N ARG A 93 -5.67 11.91 -7.83
CA ARG A 93 -6.76 12.30 -8.75
C ARG A 93 -7.17 13.76 -8.58
N ASP A 94 -7.27 14.22 -7.35
CA ASP A 94 -7.81 15.54 -7.00
C ASP A 94 -6.71 16.59 -6.74
N GLU A 95 -5.47 16.30 -7.16
CA GLU A 95 -4.33 17.21 -7.09
C GLU A 95 -4.10 17.80 -5.68
N GLY A 96 -4.28 16.97 -4.66
CA GLY A 96 -4.11 17.35 -3.26
C GLY A 96 -5.28 18.08 -2.62
N ARG A 97 -6.32 18.43 -3.38
CA ARG A 97 -7.53 19.07 -2.87
C ARG A 97 -8.58 18.03 -2.53
N THR A 98 -8.40 17.37 -1.40
CA THR A 98 -9.23 16.23 -1.05
C THR A 98 -9.25 16.01 0.45
N GLY A 99 -10.22 15.22 0.91
CA GLY A 99 -10.22 14.69 2.27
C GLY A 99 -9.34 13.44 2.38
N ARG A 100 -9.50 12.72 3.47
CA ARG A 100 -8.80 11.47 3.74
C ARG A 100 -9.77 10.46 4.30
N GLN A 101 -9.55 9.19 3.97
CA GLN A 101 -10.18 8.08 4.66
C GLN A 101 -9.20 7.50 5.67
N GLY A 102 -9.75 6.91 6.72
CA GLY A 102 -8.96 6.28 7.77
C GLY A 102 -9.55 4.94 8.16
N ALA A 103 -8.78 4.17 8.90
CA ALA A 103 -9.23 2.92 9.50
C ALA A 103 -8.80 2.88 10.95
N ILE A 104 -9.65 2.30 11.80
CA ILE A 104 -9.36 2.09 13.21
C ILE A 104 -9.64 0.63 13.51
N ALA A 105 -8.70 -0.02 14.18
CA ALA A 105 -8.86 -1.41 14.62
C ALA A 105 -8.51 -1.52 16.09
N TYR A 106 -9.23 -2.36 16.80
CA TYR A 106 -8.98 -2.64 18.21
C TYR A 106 -9.41 -4.05 18.56
N VAL A 107 -8.84 -4.57 19.64
CA VAL A 107 -9.24 -5.86 20.19
C VAL A 107 -10.34 -5.62 21.22
N ALA A 108 -11.48 -6.22 20.99
CA ALA A 108 -12.64 -6.10 21.89
C ALA A 108 -12.54 -7.08 23.08
#